data_dff9c9d73f348c715a1dcc0cda61354c
#
_entry.id   dff9c9d73f348c715a1dcc0cda61354c
#
_cell.length_a   1.000
_cell.length_b   1.000
_cell.length_c   1.000
_cell.angle_alpha   90.00
_cell.angle_beta   90.00
_cell.angle_gamma   90.00
#
_symmetry.space_group_name_H-M   'P 1'
#
loop_
_entity.id
_entity.type
_entity.pdbx_description
1 polymer ?
#
loop_
_entity_poly.entity_id
_entity_poly.type
_entity_poly.pdbx_seq_one_letter_code
_entity_poly.pdbx_strand_id
1 'polypeptide(L)'
;MSHKHTIFDIFFTKNKQYDRYYAEFGGVKGEKHNGFLPTGETAAFIIAGSDLTRRFDLYRCFEEEHVLALQNIITIGFTNEHEPIWSGELIASKEFLSNLTLNEPYKPRFSPTFPAQLLTTRLEWSDAIFEPKLLKDIDHIKTWINNEKEIMRNADLQKYLKKGYRALFYGPPGTGKSMTAAL
;
A
#
# COMPACT_ATOMS: atom_id res chain seq x y z
N MET A 1 -4.00 11.89 -4.42
CA MET A 1 -4.03 13.05 -3.53
C MET A 1 -4.83 14.17 -4.14
N SER A 2 -5.54 14.94 -3.33
CA SER A 2 -6.55 15.89 -3.76
C SER A 2 -6.05 16.88 -4.81
N HIS A 3 -6.70 16.93 -5.96
CA HIS A 3 -6.50 17.99 -6.96
C HIS A 3 -7.03 19.37 -6.49
N LYS A 4 -7.60 19.43 -5.28
CA LYS A 4 -8.08 20.68 -4.64
C LYS A 4 -7.42 20.82 -3.27
N HIS A 5 -6.15 21.17 -3.28
CA HIS A 5 -5.33 21.37 -2.06
C HIS A 5 -5.90 22.42 -1.09
N THR A 6 -6.68 23.38 -1.61
CA THR A 6 -7.24 24.49 -0.83
C THR A 6 -8.39 24.11 0.10
N ILE A 7 -8.98 22.90 -0.02
CA ILE A 7 -10.12 22.50 0.83
C ILE A 7 -9.73 22.45 2.30
N PHE A 8 -8.49 22.01 2.58
CA PHE A 8 -7.99 21.86 3.96
C PHE A 8 -7.21 23.06 4.47
N ASP A 9 -6.98 24.10 3.64
CA ASP A 9 -6.23 25.28 4.06
C ASP A 9 -6.91 26.06 5.19
N ILE A 10 -8.23 25.89 5.34
CA ILE A 10 -9.00 26.45 6.45
C ILE A 10 -8.48 25.94 7.81
N PHE A 11 -7.91 24.72 7.87
CA PHE A 11 -7.36 24.16 9.11
C PHE A 11 -6.04 24.80 9.53
N PHE A 12 -5.40 25.60 8.67
CA PHE A 12 -4.28 26.48 9.06
C PHE A 12 -4.72 27.78 9.75
N THR A 13 -6.00 27.89 10.09
CA THR A 13 -6.49 29.05 10.82
C THR A 13 -5.88 29.08 12.23
N LYS A 14 -5.35 30.23 12.62
CA LYS A 14 -4.82 30.45 13.96
C LYS A 14 -5.88 30.98 14.91
N ASN A 15 -5.81 30.53 16.14
CA ASN A 15 -6.53 31.15 17.24
C ASN A 15 -5.89 32.51 17.52
N LYS A 16 -6.65 33.59 17.31
CA LYS A 16 -6.16 34.97 17.48
C LYS A 16 -5.80 35.33 18.94
N GLN A 17 -6.42 34.64 19.90
CA GLN A 17 -6.18 34.91 21.33
C GLN A 17 -4.83 34.36 21.82
N TYR A 18 -4.44 33.18 21.28
CA TYR A 18 -3.24 32.46 21.71
C TYR A 18 -2.12 32.45 20.65
N ASP A 19 -2.34 33.05 19.49
CA ASP A 19 -1.45 33.06 18.31
C ASP A 19 -0.90 31.66 17.93
N ARG A 20 -1.70 30.64 18.10
CA ARG A 20 -1.34 29.25 17.77
C ARG A 20 -2.41 28.60 16.94
N TYR A 21 -2.02 27.57 16.18
CA TYR A 21 -2.96 26.73 15.46
C TYR A 21 -3.85 25.94 16.42
N TYR A 22 -5.02 25.57 15.97
CA TYR A 22 -5.91 24.68 16.70
C TYR A 22 -5.35 23.25 16.67
N ALA A 23 -4.89 22.76 17.81
CA ALA A 23 -4.27 21.44 17.92
C ALA A 23 -5.25 20.30 17.56
N GLU A 24 -6.54 20.52 17.80
CA GLU A 24 -7.62 19.56 17.50
C GLU A 24 -7.81 19.28 16.02
N PHE A 25 -7.34 20.13 15.12
CA PHE A 25 -7.43 19.91 13.68
C PHE A 25 -6.30 18.97 13.20
N GLY A 26 -5.24 18.82 13.97
CA GLY A 26 -4.03 18.14 13.52
C GLY A 26 -3.45 18.79 12.28
N GLY A 27 -2.84 17.96 11.44
CA GLY A 27 -2.27 18.39 10.17
C GLY A 27 -0.88 18.95 10.28
N VAL A 28 -0.12 18.79 9.22
CA VAL A 28 1.24 19.28 9.10
C VAL A 28 1.43 20.01 7.77
N LYS A 29 2.42 20.90 7.72
CA LYS A 29 2.87 21.52 6.48
C LYS A 29 4.03 20.73 5.93
N GLY A 30 3.93 20.28 4.69
CA GLY A 30 5.03 19.57 4.05
C GLY A 30 6.20 20.49 3.74
N GLU A 31 7.41 19.93 3.69
CA GLU A 31 8.63 20.69 3.37
C GLU A 31 8.59 21.35 1.98
N LYS A 32 8.09 20.61 0.98
CA LYS A 32 7.98 21.07 -0.42
C LYS A 32 6.55 21.43 -0.81
N HIS A 33 5.59 20.91 -0.09
CA HIS A 33 4.18 21.14 -0.30
C HIS A 33 3.69 22.18 0.70
N ASN A 34 3.28 23.36 0.21
CA ASN A 34 2.85 24.44 1.09
C ASN A 34 1.42 24.29 1.64
N GLY A 35 0.63 23.34 1.14
CA GLY A 35 -0.72 23.08 1.58
C GLY A 35 -0.78 22.21 2.85
N PHE A 36 -1.98 22.04 3.35
CA PHE A 36 -2.27 21.22 4.52
C PHE A 36 -2.17 19.72 4.18
N LEU A 37 -1.38 19.00 4.95
CA LEU A 37 -1.29 17.54 4.89
C LEU A 37 -2.06 16.98 6.10
N PRO A 38 -3.15 16.20 5.86
CA PRO A 38 -3.95 15.66 6.94
C PRO A 38 -3.18 14.60 7.72
N THR A 39 -3.41 14.57 9.03
CA THR A 39 -2.86 13.58 9.96
C THR A 39 -3.95 12.66 10.50
N GLY A 40 -3.59 11.67 11.30
CA GLY A 40 -4.56 10.85 12.01
C GLY A 40 -5.50 11.68 12.88
N GLU A 41 -5.00 12.73 13.54
CA GLU A 41 -5.83 13.68 14.31
C GLU A 41 -6.82 14.43 13.42
N THR A 42 -6.41 14.80 12.20
CA THR A 42 -7.32 15.44 11.22
C THR A 42 -8.49 14.51 10.88
N ALA A 43 -8.20 13.22 10.64
CA ALA A 43 -9.25 12.23 10.40
C ALA A 43 -10.18 12.09 11.62
N ALA A 44 -9.60 12.00 12.81
CA ALA A 44 -10.34 11.91 14.05
C ALA A 44 -11.24 13.14 14.28
N PHE A 45 -10.75 14.34 13.99
CA PHE A 45 -11.53 15.56 14.08
C PHE A 45 -12.71 15.58 13.11
N ILE A 46 -12.48 15.24 11.84
CA ILE A 46 -13.52 15.30 10.80
C ILE A 46 -14.60 14.23 11.01
N ILE A 47 -14.20 13.00 11.42
CA ILE A 47 -15.11 11.84 11.48
C ILE A 47 -15.81 11.76 12.84
N ALA A 48 -15.09 12.02 13.92
CA ALA A 48 -15.55 11.79 15.28
C ALA A 48 -15.76 13.08 16.11
N GLY A 49 -15.15 14.20 15.69
CA GLY A 49 -15.27 15.46 16.44
C GLY A 49 -14.78 15.32 17.88
N SER A 50 -15.64 15.66 18.86
CA SER A 50 -15.37 15.54 20.28
C SER A 50 -15.83 14.21 20.90
N ASP A 51 -16.43 13.32 20.12
CA ASP A 51 -16.91 12.02 20.59
C ASP A 51 -15.73 11.05 20.77
N LEU A 52 -15.34 10.83 22.03
CA LEU A 52 -14.21 9.96 22.39
C LEU A 52 -14.42 8.51 21.96
N THR A 53 -15.64 8.00 22.06
CA THR A 53 -15.93 6.60 21.67
C THR A 53 -15.67 6.41 20.19
N ARG A 54 -16.19 7.31 19.35
CA ARG A 54 -15.94 7.27 17.90
C ARG A 54 -14.46 7.48 17.55
N ARG A 55 -13.73 8.28 18.33
CA ARG A 55 -12.29 8.43 18.13
C ARG A 55 -11.55 7.11 18.36
N PHE A 56 -11.87 6.38 19.44
CA PHE A 56 -11.26 5.08 19.71
C PHE A 56 -11.63 4.03 18.64
N ASP A 57 -12.87 4.04 18.17
CA ASP A 57 -13.28 3.14 17.08
C ASP A 57 -12.53 3.46 15.77
N LEU A 58 -12.31 4.75 15.48
CA LEU A 58 -11.50 5.16 14.34
C LEU A 58 -10.04 4.70 14.49
N TYR A 59 -9.48 4.75 15.68
CA TYR A 59 -8.12 4.31 15.94
C TYR A 59 -7.93 2.83 15.62
N ARG A 60 -8.91 1.99 15.92
CA ARG A 60 -8.88 0.56 15.54
C ARG A 60 -8.82 0.33 14.03
N CYS A 61 -9.30 1.27 13.22
CA CYS A 61 -9.19 1.17 11.76
C CYS A 61 -7.75 1.19 11.24
N PHE A 62 -6.78 1.62 12.05
CA PHE A 62 -5.37 1.67 11.69
C PHE A 62 -4.53 0.58 12.35
N GLU A 63 -5.14 -0.33 13.13
CA GLU A 63 -4.47 -1.51 13.68
C GLU A 63 -4.07 -2.47 12.56
N GLU A 64 -3.02 -3.27 12.78
CA GLU A 64 -2.43 -4.16 11.78
C GLU A 64 -3.42 -5.19 11.23
N GLU A 65 -4.37 -5.65 12.03
CA GLU A 65 -5.39 -6.61 11.64
C GLU A 65 -6.56 -5.99 10.85
N HIS A 66 -6.66 -4.67 10.80
CA HIS A 66 -7.76 -4.01 10.09
C HIS A 66 -7.55 -4.03 8.57
N VAL A 67 -8.64 -4.09 7.81
CA VAL A 67 -8.62 -4.16 6.34
C VAL A 67 -7.82 -3.03 5.68
N LEU A 68 -7.81 -1.82 6.25
CA LEU A 68 -7.05 -0.69 5.73
C LEU A 68 -5.55 -0.93 5.77
N ALA A 69 -5.05 -1.55 6.84
CA ALA A 69 -3.64 -1.94 6.98
C ALA A 69 -3.33 -3.20 6.17
N LEU A 70 -4.15 -4.26 6.30
CA LEU A 70 -3.96 -5.52 5.58
C LEU A 70 -3.92 -5.35 4.06
N GLN A 71 -4.73 -4.45 3.52
CA GLN A 71 -4.75 -4.14 2.09
C GLN A 71 -3.85 -2.96 1.71
N ASN A 72 -3.07 -2.45 2.66
CA ASN A 72 -2.18 -1.31 2.47
C ASN A 72 -2.90 -0.13 1.78
N ILE A 73 -4.11 0.20 2.22
CA ILE A 73 -4.91 1.29 1.63
C ILE A 73 -4.40 2.64 2.11
N ILE A 74 -4.29 2.79 3.44
CA ILE A 74 -3.86 4.01 4.11
C ILE A 74 -3.07 3.67 5.36
N THR A 75 -2.02 4.44 5.62
CA THR A 75 -1.18 4.29 6.81
C THR A 75 -0.95 5.65 7.45
N ILE A 76 -0.56 5.64 8.72
CA ILE A 76 -0.08 6.82 9.43
C ILE A 76 1.44 6.87 9.30
N GLY A 77 1.98 8.01 8.90
CA GLY A 77 3.41 8.25 8.78
C GLY A 77 4.13 8.24 10.12
N PHE A 78 5.45 8.18 10.07
CA PHE A 78 6.27 8.22 11.26
C PHE A 78 6.17 9.56 11.97
N THR A 79 6.12 9.51 13.30
CA THR A 79 6.22 10.66 14.19
C THR A 79 7.52 10.56 15.01
N ASN A 80 7.97 11.68 15.57
CA ASN A 80 9.08 11.66 16.52
C ASN A 80 8.69 10.93 17.81
N GLU A 81 9.64 10.37 18.53
CA GLU A 81 9.41 9.59 19.76
C GLU A 81 8.58 10.32 20.83
N HIS A 82 8.57 11.64 20.80
CA HIS A 82 7.85 12.46 21.79
C HIS A 82 6.51 13.01 21.28
N GLU A 83 6.11 12.68 20.07
CA GLU A 83 4.85 13.10 19.47
C GLU A 83 3.81 11.98 19.50
N PRO A 84 2.52 12.31 19.64
CA PRO A 84 1.46 11.30 19.52
C PRO A 84 1.49 10.64 18.15
N ILE A 85 1.30 9.33 18.08
CA ILE A 85 1.27 8.54 16.84
C ILE A 85 0.28 9.14 15.81
N TRP A 86 -0.83 9.68 16.30
CA TRP A 86 -1.90 10.28 15.47
C TRP A 86 -1.53 11.62 14.84
N SER A 87 -0.41 12.21 15.25
CA SER A 87 0.17 13.40 14.60
C SER A 87 0.86 13.06 13.27
N GLY A 88 1.07 11.77 12.97
CA GLY A 88 1.63 11.32 11.71
C GLY A 88 0.73 11.60 10.52
N GLU A 89 1.33 11.87 9.37
CA GLU A 89 0.62 12.15 8.11
C GLU A 89 -0.19 10.93 7.65
N LEU A 90 -1.38 11.15 7.12
CA LEU A 90 -2.15 10.12 6.45
C LEU A 90 -1.60 9.88 5.04
N ILE A 91 -1.05 8.69 4.84
CA ILE A 91 -0.42 8.29 3.58
C ILE A 91 -1.30 7.25 2.91
N ALA A 92 -1.93 7.63 1.79
CA ALA A 92 -2.61 6.66 0.93
C ALA A 92 -1.58 5.93 0.05
N SER A 93 -1.71 4.60 -0.08
CA SER A 93 -0.80 3.83 -0.91
C SER A 93 -0.92 4.23 -2.38
N LYS A 94 0.20 4.18 -3.09
CA LYS A 94 0.24 4.48 -4.54
C LYS A 94 -0.59 3.47 -5.33
N GLU A 95 -0.62 2.22 -4.86
CA GLU A 95 -1.41 1.14 -5.47
C GLU A 95 -2.91 1.44 -5.38
N PHE A 96 -3.39 1.78 -4.19
CA PHE A 96 -4.78 2.16 -3.99
C PHE A 96 -5.15 3.38 -4.82
N LEU A 97 -4.31 4.42 -4.83
CA LEU A 97 -4.53 5.63 -5.62
C LEU A 97 -4.56 5.34 -7.13
N SER A 98 -3.65 4.49 -7.64
CA SER A 98 -3.63 4.12 -9.05
C SER A 98 -4.89 3.37 -9.44
N ASN A 99 -5.31 2.40 -8.64
CA ASN A 99 -6.55 1.67 -8.87
C ASN A 99 -7.78 2.58 -8.83
N LEU A 100 -7.83 3.51 -7.87
CA LEU A 100 -8.97 4.41 -7.68
C LEU A 100 -9.08 5.46 -8.79
N THR A 101 -7.94 5.99 -9.28
CA THR A 101 -7.92 7.12 -10.20
C THR A 101 -7.80 6.71 -11.66
N LEU A 102 -7.03 5.68 -11.95
CA LEU A 102 -6.70 5.26 -13.31
C LEU A 102 -7.35 3.93 -13.68
N ASN A 103 -7.88 3.20 -12.69
CA ASN A 103 -8.35 1.82 -12.84
C ASN A 103 -7.28 0.88 -13.45
N GLU A 104 -6.02 1.20 -13.20
CA GLU A 104 -4.87 0.44 -13.67
C GLU A 104 -4.10 -0.16 -12.50
N PRO A 105 -3.56 -1.40 -12.62
CA PRO A 105 -2.71 -1.98 -11.61
C PRO A 105 -1.43 -1.16 -11.46
N TYR A 106 -1.13 -0.76 -10.22
CA TYR A 106 0.11 -0.06 -9.92
C TYR A 106 1.31 -0.98 -10.16
N LYS A 107 2.26 -0.49 -10.94
CA LYS A 107 3.54 -1.19 -11.20
C LYS A 107 4.63 -0.56 -10.32
N PRO A 108 4.99 -1.18 -9.19
CA PRO A 108 6.01 -0.61 -8.33
C PRO A 108 7.36 -0.55 -9.05
N ARG A 109 8.11 0.52 -8.78
CA ARG A 109 9.48 0.66 -9.26
C ARG A 109 10.44 0.23 -8.16
N PHE A 110 11.63 -0.22 -8.57
CA PHE A 110 12.70 -0.53 -7.64
C PHE A 110 12.96 0.65 -6.69
N SER A 111 13.03 0.35 -5.41
CA SER A 111 13.41 1.31 -4.37
C SER A 111 14.08 0.56 -3.21
N PRO A 112 14.81 1.23 -2.30
CA PRO A 112 15.37 0.58 -1.12
C PRO A 112 14.32 -0.14 -0.24
N THR A 113 13.11 0.41 -0.18
CA THR A 113 11.98 -0.18 0.56
C THR A 113 11.23 -1.27 -0.22
N PHE A 114 11.40 -1.29 -1.53
CA PHE A 114 10.86 -2.32 -2.42
C PHE A 114 11.93 -2.75 -3.41
N PRO A 115 12.86 -3.64 -3.02
CA PRO A 115 14.00 -4.07 -3.84
C PRO A 115 13.59 -5.10 -4.90
N ALA A 116 12.53 -4.82 -5.65
CA ALA A 116 12.03 -5.66 -6.71
C ALA A 116 11.69 -4.83 -7.95
N GLN A 117 11.73 -5.46 -9.12
CA GLN A 117 11.44 -4.84 -10.40
C GLN A 117 10.55 -5.75 -11.23
N LEU A 118 9.56 -5.17 -11.89
CA LEU A 118 8.77 -5.89 -12.89
C LEU A 118 9.67 -6.21 -14.10
N LEU A 119 9.76 -7.49 -14.40
CA LEU A 119 10.38 -7.96 -15.64
C LEU A 119 9.34 -7.96 -16.75
N THR A 120 9.76 -7.56 -17.95
CA THR A 120 8.93 -7.61 -19.16
C THR A 120 9.74 -8.23 -20.28
N THR A 121 9.06 -8.97 -21.15
CA THR A 121 9.66 -9.55 -22.34
C THR A 121 8.74 -9.33 -23.54
N ARG A 122 9.27 -9.40 -24.75
CA ARG A 122 8.52 -9.43 -26.00
C ARG A 122 8.36 -10.86 -26.52
N LEU A 123 8.95 -11.84 -25.84
CA LEU A 123 8.89 -13.25 -26.19
C LEU A 123 7.60 -13.85 -25.65
N GLU A 124 7.14 -14.89 -26.32
CA GLU A 124 5.97 -15.69 -25.93
C GLU A 124 6.41 -17.05 -25.41
N TRP A 125 5.49 -17.78 -24.77
CA TRP A 125 5.76 -19.13 -24.29
C TRP A 125 6.16 -20.10 -25.40
N SER A 126 5.73 -19.86 -26.63
CA SER A 126 6.10 -20.61 -27.85
C SER A 126 7.56 -20.45 -28.23
N ASP A 127 8.20 -19.34 -27.82
CA ASP A 127 9.61 -19.07 -28.13
C ASP A 127 10.56 -19.77 -27.16
N ALA A 128 10.03 -20.36 -26.10
CA ALA A 128 10.80 -20.96 -25.03
C ALA A 128 10.88 -22.48 -25.20
N ILE A 129 12.09 -23.02 -25.22
CA ILE A 129 12.33 -24.46 -25.25
C ILE A 129 12.81 -24.92 -23.86
N PHE A 130 12.00 -25.71 -23.21
CA PHE A 130 12.28 -26.22 -21.85
C PHE A 130 12.29 -27.74 -21.82
N GLU A 131 13.03 -28.29 -20.89
CA GLU A 131 12.92 -29.71 -20.56
C GLU A 131 11.54 -30.06 -20.00
N PRO A 132 11.01 -31.27 -20.26
CA PRO A 132 9.67 -31.68 -19.80
C PRO A 132 9.47 -31.58 -18.27
N LYS A 133 10.53 -31.77 -17.49
CA LYS A 133 10.47 -31.63 -16.03
C LYS A 133 10.28 -30.17 -15.63
N LEU A 134 11.01 -29.25 -16.24
CA LEU A 134 10.91 -27.84 -15.96
C LEU A 134 9.55 -27.26 -16.38
N LEU A 135 8.99 -27.76 -17.48
CA LEU A 135 7.63 -27.38 -17.91
C LEU A 135 6.59 -27.71 -16.84
N LYS A 136 6.67 -28.88 -16.21
CA LYS A 136 5.75 -29.24 -15.10
C LYS A 136 5.88 -28.28 -13.92
N ASP A 137 7.09 -27.90 -13.55
CA ASP A 137 7.31 -26.94 -12.46
C ASP A 137 6.73 -25.56 -12.81
N ILE A 138 6.91 -25.12 -14.05
CA ILE A 138 6.31 -23.87 -14.55
C ILE A 138 4.77 -23.96 -14.55
N ASP A 139 4.19 -25.07 -14.98
CA ASP A 139 2.75 -25.28 -14.99
C ASP A 139 2.17 -25.27 -13.57
N HIS A 140 2.88 -25.80 -12.59
CA HIS A 140 2.49 -25.67 -11.18
C HIS A 140 2.42 -24.21 -10.74
N ILE A 141 3.43 -23.38 -11.10
CA ILE A 141 3.43 -21.95 -10.79
C ILE A 141 2.23 -21.25 -11.44
N LYS A 142 2.00 -21.50 -12.74
CA LYS A 142 0.85 -20.93 -13.48
C LYS A 142 -0.48 -21.33 -12.86
N THR A 143 -0.63 -22.60 -12.52
CA THR A 143 -1.84 -23.14 -11.88
C THR A 143 -2.10 -22.45 -10.55
N TRP A 144 -1.06 -22.25 -9.73
CA TRP A 144 -1.20 -21.51 -8.47
C TRP A 144 -1.66 -20.08 -8.71
N ILE A 145 -0.97 -19.34 -9.58
CA ILE A 145 -1.26 -17.92 -9.86
C ILE A 145 -2.70 -17.74 -10.35
N ASN A 146 -3.15 -18.63 -11.25
CA ASN A 146 -4.49 -18.56 -11.83
C ASN A 146 -5.60 -18.89 -10.82
N ASN A 147 -5.33 -19.76 -9.85
CA ASN A 147 -6.31 -20.24 -8.87
C ASN A 147 -6.13 -19.60 -7.48
N GLU A 148 -5.15 -18.73 -7.28
CA GLU A 148 -4.85 -18.12 -5.96
C GLU A 148 -6.09 -17.52 -5.30
N LYS A 149 -6.90 -16.77 -6.06
CA LYS A 149 -8.10 -16.11 -5.54
C LYS A 149 -9.13 -17.13 -5.03
N GLU A 150 -9.26 -18.26 -5.70
CA GLU A 150 -10.20 -19.31 -5.32
C GLU A 150 -9.67 -20.09 -4.10
N ILE A 151 -8.40 -20.44 -4.11
CA ILE A 151 -7.71 -21.12 -2.99
C ILE A 151 -7.81 -20.26 -1.72
N MET A 152 -7.57 -18.96 -1.83
CA MET A 152 -7.60 -18.04 -0.70
C MET A 152 -9.01 -17.67 -0.20
N ARG A 153 -10.07 -18.08 -0.92
CA ARG A 153 -11.47 -18.01 -0.42
C ARG A 153 -11.80 -19.14 0.54
N ASN A 154 -11.05 -20.24 0.50
CA ASN A 154 -11.26 -21.37 1.40
C ASN A 154 -10.67 -21.04 2.77
N ALA A 155 -11.54 -20.88 3.79
CA ALA A 155 -11.15 -20.50 5.13
C ALA A 155 -10.17 -21.48 5.81
N ASP A 156 -10.24 -22.77 5.48
CA ASP A 156 -9.35 -23.78 6.04
C ASP A 156 -7.96 -23.72 5.42
N LEU A 157 -7.88 -23.48 4.12
CA LEU A 157 -6.60 -23.33 3.42
C LEU A 157 -5.92 -22.01 3.77
N GLN A 158 -6.68 -20.93 3.94
CA GLN A 158 -6.17 -19.61 4.31
C GLN A 158 -5.36 -19.60 5.61
N LYS A 159 -5.67 -20.51 6.55
CA LYS A 159 -4.93 -20.64 7.82
C LYS A 159 -3.47 -21.12 7.63
N TYR A 160 -3.20 -21.86 6.57
CA TYR A 160 -1.92 -22.51 6.31
C TYR A 160 -1.14 -21.86 5.15
N LEU A 161 -1.82 -21.18 4.25
CA LEU A 161 -1.24 -20.62 3.05
C LEU A 161 -1.07 -19.12 3.18
N LYS A 162 0.12 -18.64 2.82
CA LYS A 162 0.38 -17.21 2.69
C LYS A 162 0.01 -16.76 1.29
N LYS A 163 -0.55 -15.55 1.18
CA LYS A 163 -0.87 -14.91 -0.10
C LYS A 163 0.40 -14.74 -0.95
N GLY A 164 0.27 -14.96 -2.23
CA GLY A 164 1.34 -14.87 -3.22
C GLY A 164 2.16 -16.14 -3.37
N TYR A 165 2.86 -16.26 -4.48
CA TYR A 165 3.75 -17.38 -4.80
C TYR A 165 5.21 -16.91 -4.79
N ARG A 166 6.10 -17.69 -4.18
CA ARG A 166 7.53 -17.41 -4.14
C ARG A 166 8.26 -18.52 -4.86
N ALA A 167 8.90 -18.19 -5.99
CA ALA A 167 9.74 -19.12 -6.74
C ALA A 167 11.17 -18.59 -6.83
N LEU A 168 12.14 -19.49 -6.74
CA LEU A 168 13.55 -19.19 -6.99
C LEU A 168 13.98 -19.84 -8.31
N PHE A 169 14.29 -19.00 -9.29
CA PHE A 169 14.88 -19.45 -10.55
C PHE A 169 16.40 -19.47 -10.42
N TYR A 170 17.02 -20.63 -10.49
CA TYR A 170 18.47 -20.80 -10.39
C TYR A 170 19.03 -21.61 -11.57
N GLY A 171 20.32 -21.49 -11.84
CA GLY A 171 21.00 -22.16 -12.93
C GLY A 171 22.04 -21.26 -13.62
N PRO A 172 22.79 -21.79 -14.61
CA PRO A 172 23.81 -21.05 -15.34
C PRO A 172 23.28 -19.80 -16.06
N PRO A 173 24.15 -18.83 -16.40
CA PRO A 173 23.77 -17.70 -17.25
C PRO A 173 23.22 -18.19 -18.59
N GLY A 174 22.27 -17.43 -19.16
CA GLY A 174 21.70 -17.73 -20.49
C GLY A 174 20.64 -18.83 -20.56
N THR A 175 20.24 -19.44 -19.42
CA THR A 175 19.25 -20.53 -19.39
C THR A 175 17.79 -20.05 -19.34
N GLY A 176 17.50 -18.80 -19.69
CA GLY A 176 16.13 -18.30 -19.80
C GLY A 176 15.42 -17.91 -18.49
N LYS A 177 16.11 -17.87 -17.33
CA LYS A 177 15.50 -17.58 -16.03
C LYS A 177 14.68 -16.29 -16.00
N SER A 178 15.28 -15.18 -16.46
CA SER A 178 14.62 -13.87 -16.49
C SER A 178 13.48 -13.84 -17.52
N MET A 179 13.61 -14.54 -18.61
CA MET A 179 12.57 -14.70 -19.63
C MET A 179 11.37 -15.46 -19.04
N THR A 180 11.63 -16.61 -18.40
CA THR A 180 10.57 -17.41 -17.75
C THR A 180 9.82 -16.63 -16.66
N ALA A 181 10.54 -15.80 -15.89
CA ALA A 181 9.93 -14.97 -14.87
C ALA A 181 9.13 -13.78 -15.44
N ALA A 182 9.39 -13.39 -16.70
CA ALA A 182 8.71 -12.29 -17.37
C ALA A 182 7.49 -12.73 -18.20
N LEU A 183 7.43 -14.04 -18.55
CA LEU A 183 6.31 -14.69 -19.23
C LEU A 183 5.21 -15.10 -18.26
#